data_a3aee7a106620029b2d2a1365c804292
#
_entry.id   a3aee7a106620029b2d2a1365c804292
#
_cell.length_a   1.000
_cell.length_b   1.000
_cell.length_c   1.000
_cell.angle_alpha   90.00
_cell.angle_beta   90.00
_cell.angle_gamma   90.00
#
_symmetry.space_group_name_H-M   'P 1'
#
loop_
_entity.id
_entity.type
_entity.pdbx_description
1 polymer ?
#
loop_
_entity_poly.entity_id
_entity_poly.type
_entity_poly.pdbx_seq_one_letter_code
_entity_poly.pdbx_strand_id
1 'polypeptide(L)'
;MFVHEFRRLILYFRRHQLVHPTTRVALTTFLIGLAGTTSVVFGSDEFDPPASYYSAATGTGATLKSQLTAAMSAGHIQRSYGDFRSSAAIHDRDPNNASRILLVYNLASVSSTWDSGSTWNREHVWPQSRQPGSASNSTRGNLGDPHALRPCNPSINSSRGNKPFGNVSSTGGFGSQGTFYFPGDTDKGDISRSLFYSATRYASSGLVLVNGVPSGNQMGDLASLMAWHYLDTPGTFERHRNHAIFSQTLNPGYRTNNRNAYVDHPEFAWSVYMDQMNDTTLYFGDLEPADGTSTIDLDISALVGSTIDPMSFTLNKAGDDGTYYRVDASAGLTSSVSGCYNAFPMNMAGVNQPIDLGFDASITAFAGQYLGDLTVDNLDVTTMGGAGNGNNDVNDIIFVEVNVYEPGQGSFDGGSDLNTLNLDLGTINLGTGDASQAYSFFNIAAGGSFGAPIDVELISSTGDTGVLATNFAQVDSLANGSEAMFSASMSDAGTGTFSATYTFRVYNDQSLFPNEASIEDLQLVLSGMVEAGGCSIADLAEPFGTLNFFDVSAFLNLFAANDLAADFTDDGVLNFFDVSAFLNAYGVGCP
;
A
#
# COMPACT_ATOMS: atom_id res chain seq x y z
N MET A 1 18.42 13.30 -1.24
CA MET A 1 17.15 13.86 -1.73
C MET A 1 17.21 14.22 -3.23
N PHE A 2 18.05 15.18 -3.69
CA PHE A 2 18.10 15.56 -5.12
C PHE A 2 18.54 14.45 -6.09
N VAL A 3 19.40 13.54 -5.68
CA VAL A 3 19.92 12.44 -6.54
C VAL A 3 18.88 11.33 -6.72
N HIS A 4 17.99 11.13 -5.75
CA HIS A 4 16.97 10.09 -5.77
C HIS A 4 15.80 10.46 -6.68
N GLU A 5 15.34 11.71 -6.63
CA GLU A 5 14.33 12.27 -7.54
C GLU A 5 14.80 12.26 -9.00
N PHE A 6 16.12 12.51 -9.23
CA PHE A 6 16.68 12.48 -10.58
C PHE A 6 16.76 11.05 -11.15
N ARG A 7 16.97 10.03 -10.30
CA ARG A 7 16.92 8.62 -10.72
C ARG A 7 15.49 8.15 -11.00
N ARG A 8 14.49 8.56 -10.20
CA ARG A 8 13.07 8.34 -10.48
C ARG A 8 12.67 8.88 -11.85
N LEU A 9 13.09 10.10 -12.17
CA LEU A 9 12.82 10.74 -13.46
C LEU A 9 13.48 10.00 -14.63
N ILE A 10 14.72 9.49 -14.46
CA ILE A 10 15.44 8.75 -15.50
C ILE A 10 14.85 7.35 -15.72
N LEU A 11 14.41 6.66 -14.67
CA LEU A 11 13.74 5.35 -14.79
C LEU A 11 12.36 5.48 -15.45
N TYR A 12 11.60 6.50 -15.10
CA TYR A 12 10.34 6.84 -15.75
C TYR A 12 10.52 7.06 -17.27
N PHE A 13 11.53 7.85 -17.68
CA PHE A 13 11.81 8.08 -19.11
C PHE A 13 12.37 6.86 -19.86
N ARG A 14 13.10 5.95 -19.20
CA ARG A 14 13.59 4.73 -19.86
C ARG A 14 12.50 3.68 -20.12
N ARG A 15 11.49 3.59 -19.24
CA ARG A 15 10.37 2.63 -19.41
C ARG A 15 9.38 3.04 -20.51
N HIS A 16 9.21 4.35 -20.77
CA HIS A 16 8.22 4.84 -21.73
C HIS A 16 8.76 5.22 -23.13
N GLN A 17 10.03 4.94 -23.44
CA GLN A 17 10.59 5.20 -24.79
C GLN A 17 10.26 4.13 -25.85
N LEU A 18 9.43 3.14 -25.57
CA LEU A 18 9.11 2.05 -26.50
C LEU A 18 7.74 2.14 -27.19
N VAL A 19 7.00 3.24 -27.07
CA VAL A 19 5.71 3.41 -27.76
C VAL A 19 5.66 4.70 -28.56
N HIS A 20 5.78 4.56 -29.86
CA HIS A 20 5.43 5.44 -31.01
C HIS A 20 5.82 6.95 -31.08
N PRO A 21 6.33 7.40 -32.27
CA PRO A 21 6.94 8.72 -32.46
C PRO A 21 5.99 9.84 -32.95
N THR A 22 4.71 9.85 -32.65
CA THR A 22 3.77 10.84 -33.23
C THR A 22 3.02 11.75 -32.26
N THR A 23 3.32 11.77 -30.96
CA THR A 23 2.62 12.65 -30.00
C THR A 23 3.60 13.57 -29.24
N ARG A 24 4.29 14.45 -29.96
CA ARG A 24 5.28 15.39 -29.37
C ARG A 24 4.81 16.82 -29.16
N VAL A 25 3.52 17.17 -29.19
CA VAL A 25 3.10 18.58 -29.13
C VAL A 25 2.19 18.97 -27.96
N ALA A 26 1.73 18.05 -27.12
CA ALA A 26 0.76 18.38 -26.06
C ALA A 26 1.27 18.29 -24.60
N LEU A 27 2.54 17.97 -24.37
CA LEU A 27 3.03 17.70 -22.99
C LEU A 27 3.84 18.81 -22.35
N THR A 28 4.00 19.96 -22.98
CA THR A 28 4.90 21.04 -22.47
C THR A 28 4.18 22.07 -21.59
N THR A 29 2.88 22.03 -21.42
CA THR A 29 2.15 23.09 -20.69
C THR A 29 1.57 22.64 -19.34
N PHE A 30 1.71 21.40 -18.90
CA PHE A 30 1.14 20.92 -17.63
C PHE A 30 2.18 20.64 -16.51
N LEU A 31 3.47 20.82 -16.75
CA LEU A 31 4.54 20.46 -15.80
C LEU A 31 5.11 21.64 -15.00
N ILE A 32 4.50 22.83 -14.99
CA ILE A 32 4.99 24.00 -14.22
C ILE A 32 4.10 24.31 -12.98
N GLY A 33 3.11 23.52 -12.69
CA GLY A 33 2.12 23.81 -11.64
C GLY A 33 2.28 23.07 -10.31
N LEU A 34 3.19 22.11 -10.12
CA LEU A 34 3.26 21.29 -8.89
C LEU A 34 4.69 21.08 -8.35
N ALA A 35 5.51 22.12 -8.36
CA ALA A 35 6.68 22.20 -7.47
C ALA A 35 6.28 22.89 -6.16
N GLY A 36 5.17 22.47 -5.57
CA GLY A 36 4.91 22.65 -4.15
C GLY A 36 5.67 21.53 -3.44
N THR A 37 6.71 21.87 -2.70
CA THR A 37 7.27 21.01 -1.66
C THR A 37 6.14 20.73 -0.67
N THR A 38 5.40 19.67 -0.88
CA THR A 38 4.64 19.06 0.20
C THR A 38 5.69 18.45 1.12
N SER A 39 6.12 19.23 2.11
CA SER A 39 6.63 18.64 3.34
C SER A 39 5.55 17.66 3.78
N VAL A 40 5.86 16.37 3.74
CA VAL A 40 5.05 15.35 4.38
C VAL A 40 4.99 15.79 5.85
N VAL A 41 3.87 16.35 6.26
CA VAL A 41 3.60 16.64 7.66
C VAL A 41 3.32 15.26 8.25
N PHE A 42 4.37 14.62 8.76
CA PHE A 42 4.24 13.45 9.60
C PHE A 42 3.23 13.80 10.70
N GLY A 43 2.22 12.98 10.90
CA GLY A 43 1.31 13.15 12.01
C GLY A 43 2.14 13.21 13.29
N SER A 44 2.31 14.40 13.89
CA SER A 44 3.01 14.53 15.17
C SER A 44 2.18 13.77 16.19
N ASP A 45 2.83 12.79 16.85
CA ASP A 45 2.27 12.19 18.05
C ASP A 45 2.10 13.28 19.12
N GLU A 46 1.02 13.21 19.90
CA GLU A 46 0.76 14.19 20.96
C GLU A 46 1.90 14.33 21.98
N PHE A 47 2.82 13.34 22.02
CA PHE A 47 3.96 13.30 22.93
C PHE A 47 5.28 13.76 22.29
N ASP A 48 5.28 14.06 21.00
CA ASP A 48 6.49 14.49 20.31
C ASP A 48 7.06 15.80 20.86
N PRO A 49 8.40 15.98 20.82
CA PRO A 49 9.03 17.24 21.17
C PRO A 49 8.65 18.34 20.18
N PRO A 50 8.69 19.62 20.59
CA PRO A 50 8.62 20.72 19.62
C PRO A 50 9.70 20.55 18.54
N ALA A 51 9.36 20.78 17.26
CA ALA A 51 10.23 20.53 16.11
C ALA A 51 11.66 21.14 16.20
N SER A 52 11.81 22.25 16.95
CA SER A 52 13.10 22.91 17.14
C SER A 52 13.88 22.46 18.38
N TYR A 53 13.29 21.56 19.21
CA TYR A 53 13.87 21.27 20.54
C TYR A 53 15.29 20.69 20.46
N TYR A 54 15.53 19.80 19.50
CA TYR A 54 16.84 19.15 19.27
C TYR A 54 17.55 19.64 18.01
N SER A 55 17.14 20.77 17.42
CA SER A 55 17.69 21.24 16.14
C SER A 55 19.20 21.53 16.15
N ALA A 56 19.77 21.76 17.34
CA ALA A 56 21.22 21.94 17.51
C ALA A 56 21.99 20.63 17.79
N ALA A 57 21.31 19.49 17.92
CA ALA A 57 21.92 18.19 18.20
C ALA A 57 22.36 17.51 16.89
N THR A 58 23.40 18.05 16.25
CA THR A 58 23.87 17.64 14.91
C THR A 58 25.23 16.91 14.93
N GLY A 59 25.85 16.79 16.10
CA GLY A 59 27.15 16.16 16.25
C GLY A 59 27.06 14.68 16.63
N THR A 60 28.24 14.10 16.91
CA THR A 60 28.41 12.72 17.39
C THR A 60 29.25 12.70 18.67
N GLY A 61 29.23 11.58 19.41
CA GLY A 61 30.06 11.34 20.59
C GLY A 61 29.97 12.46 21.65
N ALA A 62 31.11 12.95 22.10
CA ALA A 62 31.20 14.00 23.11
C ALA A 62 30.55 15.32 22.68
N THR A 63 30.58 15.64 21.36
CA THR A 63 29.95 16.83 20.81
C THR A 63 28.43 16.72 20.92
N LEU A 64 27.83 15.62 20.48
CA LEU A 64 26.40 15.36 20.62
C LEU A 64 25.99 15.39 22.08
N LYS A 65 26.74 14.73 22.98
CA LYS A 65 26.48 14.75 24.42
C LYS A 65 26.42 16.16 24.98
N SER A 66 27.34 17.04 24.55
CA SER A 66 27.37 18.46 24.95
C SER A 66 26.15 19.22 24.41
N GLN A 67 25.78 18.99 23.15
CA GLN A 67 24.62 19.61 22.51
C GLN A 67 23.30 19.19 23.19
N LEU A 68 23.16 17.89 23.50
CA LEU A 68 22.01 17.36 24.26
C LEU A 68 21.96 17.93 25.66
N THR A 69 23.13 18.07 26.34
CA THR A 69 23.20 18.75 27.66
C THR A 69 22.69 20.17 27.56
N ALA A 70 23.06 20.92 26.50
CA ALA A 70 22.58 22.26 26.27
C ALA A 70 21.07 22.31 26.03
N ALA A 71 20.54 21.46 25.13
CA ALA A 71 19.10 21.38 24.84
C ALA A 71 18.27 21.05 26.10
N MET A 72 18.68 20.04 26.85
CA MET A 72 18.01 19.63 28.09
C MET A 72 18.19 20.65 29.25
N SER A 73 19.09 21.61 29.11
CA SER A 73 19.32 22.68 30.12
C SER A 73 18.61 23.97 29.77
N ALA A 74 18.34 24.22 28.51
CA ALA A 74 17.74 25.48 28.03
C ALA A 74 16.34 25.67 28.63
N GLY A 75 16.19 26.75 29.41
CA GLY A 75 14.90 27.05 30.05
C GLY A 75 14.43 26.06 31.11
N HIS A 76 15.29 25.15 31.57
CA HIS A 76 14.94 24.13 32.55
C HIS A 76 14.55 24.77 33.91
N ILE A 77 13.34 24.50 34.34
CA ILE A 77 12.80 24.89 35.66
C ILE A 77 13.06 23.76 36.63
N GLN A 78 14.14 23.84 37.38
CA GLN A 78 14.50 22.82 38.37
C GLN A 78 13.44 22.67 39.45
N ARG A 79 12.90 21.47 39.59
CA ARG A 79 11.96 21.10 40.67
C ARG A 79 12.72 20.54 41.86
N SER A 80 12.10 20.68 43.02
CA SER A 80 12.67 20.11 44.25
C SER A 80 12.29 18.64 44.40
N TYR A 81 13.12 17.89 45.15
CA TYR A 81 12.81 16.53 45.54
C TYR A 81 11.46 16.41 46.25
N GLY A 82 11.04 17.47 46.95
CA GLY A 82 9.73 17.57 47.62
C GLY A 82 8.57 17.68 46.59
N ASP A 83 8.77 18.41 45.49
CA ASP A 83 7.72 18.65 44.48
C ASP A 83 7.29 17.33 43.81
N PHE A 84 8.18 16.34 43.75
CA PHE A 84 7.87 15.02 43.13
C PHE A 84 6.67 14.32 43.78
N ARG A 85 6.43 14.55 45.10
CA ARG A 85 5.28 13.98 45.82
C ARG A 85 3.92 14.39 45.24
N SER A 86 3.86 15.55 44.63
CA SER A 86 2.64 16.07 43.99
C SER A 86 2.66 15.85 42.47
N SER A 87 3.82 15.99 41.85
CA SER A 87 3.94 15.89 40.40
C SER A 87 3.85 14.45 39.87
N ALA A 88 4.19 13.44 40.67
CA ALA A 88 4.04 12.03 40.30
C ALA A 88 2.61 11.66 39.88
N ALA A 89 1.59 12.28 40.50
CA ALA A 89 0.18 12.12 40.15
C ALA A 89 -0.14 12.55 38.70
N ILE A 90 0.76 13.28 38.04
CA ILE A 90 0.61 13.77 36.66
C ILE A 90 1.43 12.92 35.72
N HIS A 91 2.73 12.86 35.92
CA HIS A 91 3.63 12.20 34.95
C HIS A 91 3.78 10.69 35.14
N ASP A 92 3.55 10.13 36.36
CA ASP A 92 3.53 8.69 36.58
C ASP A 92 2.09 8.12 36.71
N ARG A 93 1.09 8.87 36.22
CA ARG A 93 -0.32 8.51 36.29
C ARG A 93 -0.59 7.17 35.60
N ASP A 94 -1.38 6.31 36.25
CA ASP A 94 -1.90 5.09 35.64
C ASP A 94 -2.81 5.48 34.44
N PRO A 95 -2.51 5.04 33.20
CA PRO A 95 -3.32 5.33 32.03
C PRO A 95 -4.77 4.82 32.15
N ASN A 96 -4.99 3.78 32.97
CA ASN A 96 -6.31 3.19 33.19
C ASN A 96 -7.07 3.80 34.37
N ASN A 97 -6.40 4.63 35.20
CA ASN A 97 -7.04 5.23 36.37
C ASN A 97 -6.36 6.55 36.79
N ALA A 98 -6.98 7.66 36.47
CA ALA A 98 -6.43 9.00 36.68
C ALA A 98 -6.17 9.37 38.17
N SER A 99 -6.72 8.65 39.14
CA SER A 99 -6.45 8.87 40.57
C SER A 99 -5.28 8.04 41.12
N ARG A 100 -4.65 7.25 40.27
CA ARG A 100 -3.59 6.31 40.65
C ARG A 100 -2.31 6.58 39.87
N ILE A 101 -1.20 6.02 40.36
CA ILE A 101 0.12 6.04 39.72
C ILE A 101 0.63 4.61 39.57
N LEU A 102 1.49 4.41 38.57
CA LEU A 102 2.22 3.15 38.39
C LEU A 102 3.57 3.23 39.08
N LEU A 103 3.86 2.21 39.88
CA LEU A 103 5.15 2.08 40.55
C LEU A 103 6.18 1.41 39.64
N VAL A 104 7.41 1.91 39.64
CA VAL A 104 8.53 1.28 38.94
C VAL A 104 8.82 -0.13 39.50
N TYR A 105 9.35 -0.98 38.65
CA TYR A 105 9.72 -2.39 38.85
C TYR A 105 8.54 -3.36 38.87
N ASN A 106 7.50 -3.11 39.62
CA ASN A 106 6.38 -4.04 39.77
C ASN A 106 5.09 -3.62 39.09
N LEU A 107 5.06 -2.43 38.48
CA LEU A 107 3.90 -1.82 37.78
C LEU A 107 2.62 -1.79 38.63
N ALA A 108 2.76 -1.83 39.96
CA ALA A 108 1.62 -1.78 40.86
C ALA A 108 0.91 -0.44 40.73
N SER A 109 -0.39 -0.48 40.45
CA SER A 109 -1.24 0.70 40.45
C SER A 109 -1.66 0.99 41.90
N VAL A 110 -1.31 2.19 42.41
CA VAL A 110 -1.60 2.62 43.77
C VAL A 110 -2.18 4.03 43.80
N SER A 111 -2.78 4.45 44.93
CA SER A 111 -3.23 5.83 45.10
C SER A 111 -2.10 6.83 44.82
N SER A 112 -2.39 7.87 44.03
CA SER A 112 -1.43 8.95 43.76
C SER A 112 -1.20 9.85 44.97
N THR A 113 -2.07 9.79 45.98
CA THR A 113 -1.95 10.60 47.19
C THR A 113 -0.71 10.23 48.00
N TRP A 114 0.10 11.22 48.31
CA TRP A 114 1.29 11.04 49.16
C TRP A 114 0.91 10.78 50.63
N ASP A 115 1.33 9.65 51.18
CA ASP A 115 1.04 9.22 52.55
C ASP A 115 2.31 9.08 53.42
N SER A 116 3.22 10.01 53.26
CA SER A 116 4.52 10.03 53.95
C SER A 116 5.44 8.87 53.61
N GLY A 117 5.21 8.22 52.45
CA GLY A 117 6.07 7.15 51.95
C GLY A 117 5.66 5.75 52.38
N SER A 118 4.43 5.57 52.87
CA SER A 118 3.94 4.27 53.36
C SER A 118 3.51 3.36 52.19
N THR A 119 2.71 3.86 51.25
CA THR A 119 2.29 3.11 50.08
C THR A 119 3.34 3.15 48.96
N TRP A 120 3.92 4.31 48.74
CA TRP A 120 4.99 4.51 47.75
C TRP A 120 5.97 5.57 48.24
N ASN A 121 7.24 5.41 47.87
CA ASN A 121 8.28 6.40 48.09
C ASN A 121 8.95 6.82 46.79
N ARG A 122 9.99 7.65 46.85
CA ARG A 122 10.70 8.21 45.70
C ARG A 122 11.98 7.43 45.50
N GLU A 123 11.98 6.65 44.42
CA GLU A 123 13.17 5.96 43.96
C GLU A 123 14.08 6.92 43.21
N HIS A 124 15.33 7.03 43.62
CA HIS A 124 16.38 7.62 42.80
C HIS A 124 16.95 6.54 41.90
N VAL A 125 16.59 6.59 40.58
CA VAL A 125 17.12 5.61 39.60
C VAL A 125 18.64 5.58 39.62
N TRP A 126 19.29 6.75 39.65
CA TRP A 126 20.69 6.88 40.07
C TRP A 126 20.74 7.03 41.58
N PRO A 127 21.25 6.04 42.37
CA PRO A 127 21.16 6.08 43.81
C PRO A 127 21.69 7.37 44.42
N GLN A 128 21.01 7.89 45.42
CA GLN A 128 21.44 9.11 46.12
C GLN A 128 22.88 8.99 46.63
N SER A 129 23.27 7.84 47.18
CA SER A 129 24.63 7.61 47.69
C SER A 129 25.71 7.57 46.59
N ARG A 130 25.32 7.56 45.34
CA ARG A 130 26.18 7.64 44.15
C ARG A 130 26.05 8.97 43.43
N GLN A 131 25.59 9.99 44.12
CA GLN A 131 25.45 11.34 43.58
C GLN A 131 26.07 12.36 44.58
N PRO A 132 26.58 13.48 44.10
CA PRO A 132 27.03 14.54 44.98
C PRO A 132 25.85 15.18 45.70
N GLY A 133 26.03 15.48 46.98
CA GLY A 133 25.02 16.13 47.83
C GLY A 133 24.13 15.16 48.60
N SER A 134 23.10 15.73 49.23
CA SER A 134 22.11 14.98 50.02
C SER A 134 20.71 15.46 49.66
N ALA A 135 19.77 14.52 49.51
CA ALA A 135 18.38 14.86 49.19
C ALA A 135 17.62 15.31 50.46
N SER A 136 17.04 16.49 50.38
CA SER A 136 16.02 17.01 51.29
C SER A 136 14.85 17.48 50.45
N ASN A 137 13.70 17.77 51.09
CA ASN A 137 12.53 18.22 50.32
C ASN A 137 12.76 19.53 49.50
N SER A 138 13.78 20.32 49.84
CA SER A 138 14.15 21.54 49.11
C SER A 138 15.25 21.31 48.06
N THR A 139 15.91 20.15 48.04
CA THR A 139 17.01 19.87 47.13
C THR A 139 16.53 19.84 45.68
N ARG A 140 17.27 20.52 44.79
CA ARG A 140 17.02 20.66 43.35
C ARG A 140 18.19 20.04 42.57
N GLY A 141 18.14 20.11 41.25
CA GLY A 141 19.17 19.58 40.37
C GLY A 141 19.13 18.05 40.28
N ASN A 142 20.28 17.40 40.19
CA ASN A 142 20.41 15.94 40.00
C ASN A 142 19.60 15.10 41.01
N LEU A 143 19.43 15.56 42.23
CA LEU A 143 18.68 14.85 43.30
C LEU A 143 17.17 15.18 43.31
N GLY A 144 16.71 16.18 42.56
CA GLY A 144 15.31 16.60 42.52
C GLY A 144 14.64 16.47 41.15
N ASP A 145 15.39 16.11 40.12
CA ASP A 145 14.89 16.04 38.76
C ASP A 145 13.89 14.89 38.57
N PRO A 146 12.65 15.16 38.13
CA PRO A 146 11.63 14.11 37.94
C PRO A 146 12.00 13.10 36.86
N HIS A 147 12.86 13.41 35.88
CA HIS A 147 13.36 12.40 34.93
C HIS A 147 14.23 11.33 35.59
N ALA A 148 14.88 11.66 36.71
CA ALA A 148 15.74 10.74 37.48
C ALA A 148 15.05 10.10 38.70
N LEU A 149 13.77 10.44 38.93
CA LEU A 149 12.96 9.94 40.05
C LEU A 149 11.78 9.12 39.52
N ARG A 150 11.43 8.05 40.28
CA ARG A 150 10.23 7.23 39.99
C ARG A 150 9.49 6.93 41.32
N PRO A 151 8.14 6.83 41.30
CA PRO A 151 7.44 6.28 42.45
C PRO A 151 7.73 4.78 42.57
N CYS A 152 8.02 4.30 43.77
CA CYS A 152 8.42 2.93 44.02
C CYS A 152 7.81 2.36 45.31
N ASN A 153 7.54 1.07 45.33
CA ASN A 153 7.19 0.37 46.57
C ASN A 153 8.35 0.48 47.58
N PRO A 154 8.09 0.88 48.83
CA PRO A 154 9.16 1.11 49.83
C PRO A 154 10.05 -0.11 50.11
N SER A 155 9.48 -1.31 50.12
CA SER A 155 10.24 -2.55 50.35
C SER A 155 11.11 -2.91 49.17
N ILE A 156 10.60 -2.70 47.93
CA ILE A 156 11.35 -2.92 46.69
C ILE A 156 12.50 -1.93 46.59
N ASN A 157 12.24 -0.64 46.85
CA ASN A 157 13.24 0.41 46.85
C ASN A 157 14.36 0.11 47.87
N SER A 158 14.00 -0.33 49.08
CA SER A 158 14.97 -0.74 50.11
C SER A 158 15.79 -1.97 49.70
N SER A 159 15.18 -2.95 49.05
CA SER A 159 15.83 -4.15 48.51
C SER A 159 16.81 -3.82 47.38
N ARG A 160 16.43 -2.89 46.49
CA ARG A 160 17.32 -2.38 45.45
C ARG A 160 18.52 -1.65 46.08
N GLY A 161 18.28 -0.78 47.05
CA GLY A 161 19.31 -0.03 47.73
C GLY A 161 20.16 0.83 46.81
N ASN A 162 21.48 0.65 46.82
CA ASN A 162 22.39 1.38 45.92
C ASN A 162 23.07 0.47 44.89
N LYS A 163 22.47 -0.69 44.61
CA LYS A 163 23.01 -1.62 43.61
C LYS A 163 22.95 -0.95 42.23
N PRO A 164 24.02 -1.08 41.45
CA PRO A 164 23.98 -0.68 40.04
C PRO A 164 23.07 -1.60 39.24
N PHE A 165 22.61 -1.13 38.09
CA PHE A 165 21.85 -1.94 37.15
C PHE A 165 22.80 -2.72 36.24
N GLY A 166 22.46 -3.95 35.91
CA GLY A 166 23.28 -4.81 35.06
C GLY A 166 22.73 -6.22 34.98
N ASN A 167 23.53 -7.10 34.37
CA ASN A 167 23.20 -8.47 34.01
C ASN A 167 22.27 -8.58 32.79
N VAL A 168 22.85 -8.37 31.63
CA VAL A 168 22.17 -8.36 30.34
C VAL A 168 21.38 -9.63 30.04
N SER A 169 21.81 -10.78 30.57
CA SER A 169 21.14 -12.06 30.32
C SER A 169 19.93 -12.33 31.23
N SER A 170 19.64 -11.46 32.21
CA SER A 170 18.45 -11.59 33.05
C SER A 170 17.18 -11.26 32.28
N THR A 171 16.15 -12.06 32.52
CA THR A 171 14.81 -11.92 31.97
C THR A 171 13.73 -12.13 33.02
N GLY A 172 12.52 -11.63 32.75
CA GLY A 172 11.37 -11.82 33.62
C GLY A 172 11.21 -10.73 34.68
N GLY A 173 11.00 -11.12 35.93
CA GLY A 173 10.74 -10.21 37.03
C GLY A 173 11.99 -9.50 37.55
N PHE A 174 11.78 -8.35 38.21
CA PHE A 174 12.84 -7.54 38.81
C PHE A 174 13.50 -8.25 40.04
N GLY A 175 14.71 -7.85 40.34
CA GLY A 175 15.38 -8.34 41.55
C GLY A 175 16.91 -8.21 41.58
N SER A 176 17.49 -8.56 42.71
CA SER A 176 18.95 -8.58 42.88
C SER A 176 19.59 -9.75 42.14
N GLN A 177 20.61 -9.44 41.34
CA GLN A 177 21.40 -10.39 40.56
C GLN A 177 22.87 -10.21 40.92
N GLY A 178 23.26 -10.81 42.06
CA GLY A 178 24.58 -10.61 42.62
C GLY A 178 24.85 -9.15 42.99
N THR A 179 25.88 -8.55 42.38
CA THR A 179 26.25 -7.15 42.59
C THR A 179 25.26 -6.18 41.96
N PHE A 180 24.55 -6.63 40.90
CA PHE A 180 23.63 -5.80 40.12
C PHE A 180 22.18 -5.97 40.55
N TYR A 181 21.33 -5.09 40.09
CA TYR A 181 19.89 -5.17 40.16
C TYR A 181 19.30 -5.20 38.73
N PHE A 182 18.44 -6.14 38.47
CA PHE A 182 17.68 -6.25 37.25
C PHE A 182 16.31 -5.57 37.46
N PRO A 183 15.92 -4.58 36.65
CA PRO A 183 14.68 -3.82 36.87
C PRO A 183 13.40 -4.54 36.39
N GLY A 184 13.52 -5.69 35.74
CA GLY A 184 12.44 -6.40 35.06
C GLY A 184 12.34 -6.04 33.60
N ASP A 185 11.72 -6.93 32.80
CA ASP A 185 11.64 -6.78 31.35
C ASP A 185 10.83 -5.55 30.91
N THR A 186 9.90 -5.08 31.74
CA THR A 186 9.01 -3.95 31.44
C THR A 186 9.57 -2.57 31.82
N ASP A 187 10.66 -2.52 32.56
CA ASP A 187 11.26 -1.25 32.99
C ASP A 187 12.75 -1.13 32.61
N LYS A 188 13.32 -2.15 31.97
CA LYS A 188 14.77 -2.18 31.68
C LYS A 188 15.22 -1.09 30.71
N GLY A 189 14.40 -0.79 29.71
CA GLY A 189 14.63 0.30 28.77
C GLY A 189 14.39 1.67 29.42
N ASP A 190 13.30 1.84 30.16
CA ASP A 190 12.96 3.06 30.90
C ASP A 190 14.10 3.46 31.84
N ILE A 191 14.64 2.48 32.59
CA ILE A 191 15.76 2.67 33.51
C ILE A 191 17.03 3.06 32.74
N SER A 192 17.32 2.40 31.62
CA SER A 192 18.47 2.71 30.77
C SER A 192 18.43 4.17 30.30
N ARG A 193 17.28 4.59 29.72
CA ARG A 193 17.09 5.97 29.24
C ARG A 193 17.11 7.02 30.34
N SER A 194 16.62 6.69 31.54
CA SER A 194 16.75 7.55 32.71
C SER A 194 18.20 7.74 33.16
N LEU A 195 19.02 6.69 33.06
CA LEU A 195 20.45 6.74 33.36
C LEU A 195 21.26 7.48 32.28
N PHE A 196 20.94 7.27 31.01
CA PHE A 196 21.53 8.04 29.90
C PHE A 196 21.24 9.54 30.04
N TYR A 197 19.99 9.89 30.36
CA TYR A 197 19.61 11.27 30.68
C TYR A 197 20.47 11.84 31.82
N SER A 198 20.55 11.12 32.96
CA SER A 198 21.27 11.56 34.15
C SER A 198 22.77 11.79 33.88
N ALA A 199 23.41 10.84 33.16
CA ALA A 199 24.82 10.93 32.79
C ALA A 199 25.11 12.00 31.74
N THR A 200 24.13 12.42 30.96
CA THR A 200 24.24 13.51 29.98
C THR A 200 23.92 14.85 30.63
N ARG A 201 22.73 14.98 31.23
CA ARG A 201 22.24 16.23 31.80
C ARG A 201 23.08 16.73 32.97
N TYR A 202 23.61 15.80 33.78
CA TYR A 202 24.38 16.07 34.99
C TYR A 202 25.83 15.58 34.90
N ALA A 203 26.41 15.52 33.71
CA ALA A 203 27.81 15.18 33.49
C ALA A 203 28.75 16.07 34.30
N SER A 204 28.45 17.37 34.42
CA SER A 204 29.23 18.32 35.27
C SER A 204 29.18 18.00 36.76
N SER A 205 28.22 17.20 37.24
CA SER A 205 28.15 16.68 38.60
C SER A 205 28.94 15.39 38.79
N GLY A 206 29.67 14.93 37.76
CA GLY A 206 30.48 13.72 37.79
C GLY A 206 29.68 12.41 37.66
N LEU A 207 28.46 12.45 37.14
CA LEU A 207 27.66 11.27 36.86
C LEU A 207 28.17 10.62 35.55
N VAL A 208 28.73 9.40 35.66
CA VAL A 208 29.36 8.72 34.53
C VAL A 208 28.89 7.26 34.48
N LEU A 209 28.53 6.80 33.26
CA LEU A 209 28.25 5.39 33.00
C LEU A 209 29.54 4.66 32.62
N VAL A 210 29.71 3.45 33.14
CA VAL A 210 30.89 2.59 32.91
C VAL A 210 30.46 1.16 32.65
N ASN A 211 31.29 0.41 31.95
CA ASN A 211 31.15 -1.04 31.84
C ASN A 211 31.57 -1.74 33.13
N GLY A 212 30.91 -2.85 33.44
CA GLY A 212 31.17 -3.65 34.66
C GLY A 212 30.69 -2.96 35.93
N VAL A 213 31.31 -3.30 37.06
CA VAL A 213 30.88 -2.84 38.39
C VAL A 213 31.35 -1.42 38.67
N PRO A 214 30.44 -0.44 38.81
CA PRO A 214 30.78 0.96 38.99
C PRO A 214 31.27 1.28 40.41
N SER A 215 32.06 2.35 40.55
CA SER A 215 32.57 2.87 41.84
C SER A 215 32.20 4.35 42.00
N GLY A 216 32.16 4.86 43.23
CA GLY A 216 31.85 6.27 43.53
C GLY A 216 30.55 6.74 42.92
N ASN A 217 30.60 7.83 42.14
CA ASN A 217 29.45 8.42 41.45
C ASN A 217 29.13 7.73 40.12
N GLN A 218 29.81 6.67 39.77
CA GLN A 218 29.55 5.91 38.55
C GLN A 218 28.28 5.05 38.67
N MET A 219 27.68 4.77 37.51
CA MET A 219 26.61 3.77 37.33
C MET A 219 26.92 2.91 36.10
N GLY A 220 26.25 1.84 35.99
CA GLY A 220 26.37 0.89 34.90
C GLY A 220 25.69 -0.40 35.30
N ASP A 221 25.82 -1.50 34.62
CA ASP A 221 26.78 -1.81 33.54
C ASP A 221 26.30 -1.22 32.19
N LEU A 222 27.13 -0.43 31.55
CA LEU A 222 26.75 0.25 30.31
C LEU A 222 26.38 -0.74 29.20
N ALA A 223 27.09 -1.85 29.04
CA ALA A 223 26.77 -2.86 28.05
C ALA A 223 25.35 -3.44 28.26
N SER A 224 24.98 -3.70 29.53
CA SER A 224 23.61 -4.14 29.86
C SER A 224 22.58 -3.08 29.57
N LEU A 225 22.86 -1.81 29.90
CA LEU A 225 21.95 -0.69 29.66
C LEU A 225 21.71 -0.48 28.16
N MET A 226 22.75 -0.58 27.32
CA MET A 226 22.62 -0.49 25.88
C MET A 226 21.79 -1.63 25.32
N ALA A 227 22.06 -2.88 25.71
CA ALA A 227 21.26 -4.02 25.26
C ALA A 227 19.77 -3.90 25.66
N TRP A 228 19.49 -3.47 26.88
CA TRP A 228 18.13 -3.28 27.38
C TRP A 228 17.39 -2.15 26.65
N HIS A 229 18.11 -1.11 26.27
CA HIS A 229 17.58 0.01 25.53
C HIS A 229 16.93 -0.41 24.20
N TYR A 230 17.53 -1.37 23.47
CA TYR A 230 16.96 -1.91 22.24
C TYR A 230 15.92 -3.02 22.47
N LEU A 231 15.93 -3.69 23.62
CA LEU A 231 14.98 -4.75 23.96
C LEU A 231 13.66 -4.22 24.55
N ASP A 232 13.67 -3.00 25.05
CA ASP A 232 12.52 -2.34 25.68
C ASP A 232 12.46 -0.90 25.20
N THR A 233 11.80 -0.72 24.06
CA THR A 233 11.72 0.57 23.36
C THR A 233 10.81 1.57 24.08
N PRO A 234 10.92 2.90 23.84
CA PRO A 234 10.07 3.90 24.47
C PRO A 234 8.58 3.63 24.27
N GLY A 235 7.91 3.13 25.29
CA GLY A 235 6.48 2.84 25.27
C GLY A 235 5.60 4.10 25.47
N THR A 236 4.30 3.98 25.20
CA THR A 236 3.34 5.09 25.34
C THR A 236 3.36 5.70 26.74
N PHE A 237 3.50 4.90 27.81
CA PHE A 237 3.58 5.40 29.19
C PHE A 237 4.83 6.26 29.39
N GLU A 238 6.00 5.82 28.96
CA GLU A 238 7.24 6.57 29.10
C GLU A 238 7.24 7.86 28.28
N ARG A 239 6.73 7.81 27.06
CA ARG A 239 6.58 8.99 26.19
C ARG A 239 5.60 10.01 26.77
N HIS A 240 4.43 9.57 27.27
CA HIS A 240 3.52 10.41 28.03
C HIS A 240 4.22 11.04 29.25
N ARG A 241 4.97 10.24 30.02
CA ARG A 241 5.72 10.71 31.18
C ARG A 241 6.72 11.80 30.82
N ASN A 242 7.51 11.59 29.78
CA ASN A 242 8.47 12.56 29.26
C ASN A 242 7.78 13.88 28.86
N HIS A 243 6.66 13.78 28.13
CA HIS A 243 5.88 14.93 27.73
C HIS A 243 5.21 15.64 28.92
N ALA A 244 4.67 14.91 29.88
CA ALA A 244 4.01 15.49 31.05
C ALA A 244 4.99 16.22 32.00
N ILE A 245 6.23 15.76 32.08
CA ILE A 245 7.29 16.48 32.82
C ILE A 245 7.60 17.82 32.15
N PHE A 246 7.62 17.86 30.83
CA PHE A 246 7.89 19.06 30.03
C PHE A 246 6.70 20.02 29.96
N SER A 247 5.47 19.52 29.81
CA SER A 247 4.31 20.26 29.28
C SER A 247 3.70 21.27 30.26
N GLN A 248 3.53 22.49 29.79
CA GLN A 248 2.75 23.53 30.51
C GLN A 248 1.27 23.15 30.64
N THR A 249 0.71 22.51 29.63
CA THR A 249 -0.72 22.16 29.57
C THR A 249 -1.05 21.04 30.53
N LEU A 250 -0.24 19.95 30.51
CA LEU A 250 -0.48 18.80 31.37
C LEU A 250 -0.05 19.06 32.81
N ASN A 251 1.01 19.82 33.03
CA ASN A 251 1.63 20.01 34.34
C ASN A 251 1.96 21.49 34.65
N PRO A 252 0.98 22.36 34.73
CA PRO A 252 1.21 23.79 34.88
C PRO A 252 1.97 24.16 36.18
N GLY A 253 1.77 23.38 37.25
CA GLY A 253 2.38 23.63 38.56
C GLY A 253 3.79 23.09 38.73
N TYR A 254 4.13 21.98 38.05
CA TYR A 254 5.37 21.22 38.29
C TYR A 254 6.17 20.94 37.05
N ARG A 255 5.84 21.50 35.88
CA ARG A 255 6.61 21.33 34.66
C ARG A 255 8.08 21.72 34.85
N THR A 256 8.94 21.09 34.06
CA THR A 256 10.38 21.39 34.08
C THR A 256 10.85 22.15 32.83
N ASN A 257 10.09 22.20 31.76
CA ASN A 257 10.49 22.70 30.44
C ASN A 257 11.65 21.92 29.79
N ASN A 258 11.99 20.74 30.29
CA ASN A 258 12.99 19.90 29.64
C ASN A 258 12.43 18.51 29.39
N ARG A 259 13.08 17.79 28.49
CA ARG A 259 12.71 16.46 28.03
C ARG A 259 13.90 15.52 28.16
N ASN A 260 13.63 14.22 28.26
CA ASN A 260 14.66 13.20 28.13
C ASN A 260 14.89 12.90 26.65
N ALA A 261 16.06 13.27 26.14
CA ALA A 261 16.43 13.11 24.74
C ALA A 261 16.43 11.65 24.28
N TYR A 262 16.70 10.71 25.17
CA TYR A 262 16.77 9.29 24.85
C TYR A 262 15.40 8.58 24.84
N VAL A 263 14.33 9.30 25.21
CA VAL A 263 12.95 8.89 25.00
C VAL A 263 12.43 9.44 23.68
N ASP A 264 12.79 10.69 23.35
CA ASP A 264 12.35 11.36 22.12
C ASP A 264 13.11 10.87 20.87
N HIS A 265 14.40 10.62 21.03
CA HIS A 265 15.37 10.19 20.02
C HIS A 265 16.26 9.07 20.60
N PRO A 266 15.70 7.85 20.70
CA PRO A 266 16.43 6.74 21.32
C PRO A 266 17.73 6.41 20.60
N GLU A 267 17.82 6.64 19.29
CA GLU A 267 19.01 6.48 18.47
C GLU A 267 20.23 7.32 18.93
N PHE A 268 20.02 8.39 19.68
CA PHE A 268 21.13 9.17 20.25
C PHE A 268 21.98 8.38 21.25
N ALA A 269 21.45 7.32 21.82
CA ALA A 269 22.20 6.53 22.82
C ALA A 269 23.46 5.89 22.23
N TRP A 270 23.36 5.32 21.03
CA TRP A 270 24.52 4.77 20.33
C TRP A 270 25.62 5.80 20.15
N SER A 271 25.29 6.90 19.49
CA SER A 271 26.23 7.97 19.16
C SER A 271 26.86 8.65 20.37
N VAL A 272 26.22 8.61 21.53
CA VAL A 272 26.75 9.22 22.77
C VAL A 272 27.59 8.26 23.59
N TYR A 273 27.23 6.98 23.63
CA TYR A 273 27.81 6.04 24.61
C TYR A 273 28.64 4.91 23.99
N MET A 274 28.49 4.63 22.68
CA MET A 274 29.30 3.62 22.01
C MET A 274 30.50 4.28 21.30
N ASP A 275 31.69 3.71 21.49
CA ASP A 275 32.96 4.22 20.91
C ASP A 275 33.35 3.38 19.68
N GLN A 276 32.36 2.99 18.90
CA GLN A 276 32.53 2.21 17.69
C GLN A 276 31.44 2.56 16.67
N MET A 277 31.70 2.27 15.39
CA MET A 277 30.67 2.37 14.35
C MET A 277 29.61 1.32 14.59
N ASN A 278 28.36 1.67 14.33
CA ASN A 278 27.26 0.71 14.28
C ASN A 278 27.37 -0.11 13.00
N ASP A 279 27.40 -1.44 13.12
CA ASP A 279 27.58 -2.36 11.99
C ASP A 279 26.26 -2.84 11.37
N THR A 280 25.12 -2.28 11.84
CA THR A 280 23.80 -2.72 11.41
C THR A 280 23.50 -2.25 9.99
N THR A 281 23.00 -3.18 9.16
CA THR A 281 22.36 -2.92 7.88
C THR A 281 20.94 -3.49 7.90
N LEU A 282 19.96 -2.69 7.48
CA LEU A 282 18.58 -3.12 7.29
C LEU A 282 18.32 -3.36 5.80
N TYR A 283 17.47 -4.35 5.47
CA TYR A 283 17.14 -4.62 4.08
C TYR A 283 15.89 -5.50 3.92
N PHE A 284 15.20 -5.34 2.78
CA PHE A 284 14.18 -6.27 2.32
C PHE A 284 14.79 -7.30 1.36
N GLY A 285 14.23 -8.52 1.38
CA GLY A 285 14.66 -9.62 0.51
C GLY A 285 15.63 -10.60 1.17
N ASP A 286 16.16 -11.54 0.38
CA ASP A 286 16.92 -12.69 0.89
C ASP A 286 18.43 -12.41 1.05
N LEU A 287 18.93 -11.33 0.46
CA LEU A 287 20.36 -11.01 0.44
C LEU A 287 20.58 -9.56 0.84
N GLU A 288 21.54 -9.37 1.75
CA GLU A 288 22.01 -8.05 2.14
C GLU A 288 22.61 -7.32 0.91
N PRO A 289 22.13 -6.10 0.59
CA PRO A 289 22.65 -5.33 -0.52
C PRO A 289 24.03 -4.76 -0.20
N ALA A 290 24.95 -4.78 -1.17
CA ALA A 290 26.34 -4.31 -0.98
C ALA A 290 26.45 -2.79 -0.74
N ASP A 291 25.44 -2.02 -1.13
CA ASP A 291 25.36 -0.56 -0.97
C ASP A 291 24.46 -0.13 0.20
N GLY A 292 23.99 -1.08 0.99
CA GLY A 292 23.12 -0.83 2.15
C GLY A 292 21.72 -0.33 1.79
N THR A 293 21.23 -0.59 0.57
CA THR A 293 19.91 -0.10 0.13
C THR A 293 19.14 -1.22 -0.55
N SER A 294 17.97 -1.56 -0.06
CA SER A 294 17.04 -2.43 -0.78
C SER A 294 15.86 -1.65 -1.36
N THR A 295 15.41 -2.05 -2.54
CA THR A 295 14.23 -1.49 -3.18
C THR A 295 13.35 -2.58 -3.74
N ILE A 296 12.03 -2.44 -3.54
CA ILE A 296 11.01 -3.29 -4.13
C ILE A 296 10.06 -2.41 -4.92
N ASP A 297 9.77 -2.79 -6.17
CA ASP A 297 8.76 -2.13 -6.99
C ASP A 297 7.50 -3.01 -7.03
N LEU A 298 6.35 -2.45 -6.66
CA LEU A 298 5.03 -3.09 -6.73
C LEU A 298 4.18 -2.39 -7.77
N ASP A 299 3.76 -3.15 -8.78
CA ASP A 299 2.78 -2.73 -9.78
C ASP A 299 1.48 -3.49 -9.54
N ILE A 300 0.40 -2.79 -9.20
CA ILE A 300 -0.90 -3.36 -8.83
C ILE A 300 -1.98 -2.82 -9.76
N SER A 301 -2.83 -3.70 -10.29
CA SER A 301 -4.06 -3.32 -10.98
C SER A 301 -5.26 -3.57 -10.07
N ALA A 302 -6.16 -2.59 -9.97
CA ALA A 302 -7.36 -2.68 -9.15
C ALA A 302 -8.55 -2.06 -9.89
N LEU A 303 -9.77 -2.49 -9.57
CA LEU A 303 -10.99 -1.82 -10.04
C LEU A 303 -11.43 -0.74 -9.06
N VAL A 304 -12.13 0.27 -9.56
CA VAL A 304 -12.75 1.31 -8.72
C VAL A 304 -13.66 0.65 -7.66
N GLY A 305 -13.42 1.02 -6.39
CA GLY A 305 -14.15 0.53 -5.24
C GLY A 305 -13.78 -0.89 -4.76
N SER A 306 -12.84 -1.56 -5.41
CA SER A 306 -12.32 -2.84 -4.94
C SER A 306 -11.40 -2.68 -3.73
N THR A 307 -11.16 -3.76 -3.01
CA THR A 307 -10.18 -3.84 -1.92
C THR A 307 -8.90 -4.48 -2.44
N ILE A 308 -7.75 -3.95 -2.01
CA ILE A 308 -6.44 -4.56 -2.26
C ILE A 308 -6.03 -5.27 -0.97
N ASP A 309 -5.70 -6.57 -1.08
CA ASP A 309 -5.25 -7.35 0.07
C ASP A 309 -3.89 -6.86 0.58
N PRO A 310 -3.66 -6.84 1.91
CA PRO A 310 -2.36 -6.50 2.46
C PRO A 310 -1.26 -7.45 1.98
N MET A 311 -0.06 -6.90 1.79
CA MET A 311 1.12 -7.65 1.36
C MET A 311 2.15 -7.68 2.49
N SER A 312 2.72 -8.86 2.77
CA SER A 312 3.70 -9.03 3.85
C SER A 312 5.12 -9.09 3.31
N PHE A 313 6.00 -8.30 3.91
CA PHE A 313 7.42 -8.21 3.60
C PHE A 313 8.23 -8.53 4.85
N THR A 314 9.46 -9.01 4.67
CA THR A 314 10.37 -9.28 5.77
C THR A 314 11.49 -8.25 5.75
N LEU A 315 11.55 -7.41 6.80
CA LEU A 315 12.68 -6.55 7.07
C LEU A 315 13.73 -7.36 7.82
N ASN A 316 14.90 -7.51 7.26
CA ASN A 316 16.03 -8.23 7.81
C ASN A 316 17.05 -7.27 8.41
N LYS A 317 17.83 -7.77 9.37
CA LYS A 317 18.96 -7.08 9.98
C LYS A 317 20.23 -7.90 9.80
N ALA A 318 21.27 -7.31 9.23
CA ALA A 318 22.65 -7.77 9.31
C ALA A 318 23.40 -7.01 10.41
N GLY A 319 24.59 -7.48 10.75
CA GLY A 319 25.41 -6.95 11.86
C GLY A 319 24.95 -7.41 13.24
N ASP A 320 25.83 -7.26 14.24
CA ASP A 320 25.57 -7.68 15.62
C ASP A 320 25.04 -6.54 16.50
N ASP A 321 25.18 -5.29 16.08
CA ASP A 321 24.79 -4.12 16.85
C ASP A 321 23.27 -3.97 16.91
N GLY A 322 22.77 -3.23 17.88
CA GLY A 322 21.35 -2.85 17.97
C GLY A 322 21.07 -1.60 17.14
N THR A 323 19.86 -1.49 16.65
CA THR A 323 19.44 -0.28 15.93
C THR A 323 17.99 0.05 16.17
N TYR A 324 17.68 1.34 16.26
CA TYR A 324 16.35 1.88 16.12
C TYR A 324 16.07 2.17 14.64
N TYR A 325 14.85 1.93 14.22
CA TYR A 325 14.43 2.23 12.87
C TYR A 325 13.04 2.86 12.83
N ARG A 326 12.80 3.58 11.75
CA ARG A 326 11.55 4.27 11.49
C ARG A 326 10.89 3.68 10.26
N VAL A 327 9.57 3.54 10.33
CA VAL A 327 8.76 3.13 9.19
C VAL A 327 7.75 4.24 8.90
N ASP A 328 7.82 4.76 7.68
CA ASP A 328 6.92 5.79 7.16
C ASP A 328 6.21 5.26 5.91
N ALA A 329 4.90 5.48 5.82
CA ALA A 329 4.09 5.12 4.67
C ALA A 329 3.46 6.38 4.05
N SER A 330 3.42 6.43 2.72
CA SER A 330 2.73 7.50 1.99
C SER A 330 1.24 7.50 2.29
N ALA A 331 0.58 8.67 2.11
CA ALA A 331 -0.87 8.80 2.32
C ALA A 331 -1.65 7.76 1.50
N GLY A 332 -2.58 7.07 2.13
CA GLY A 332 -3.34 5.95 1.53
C GLY A 332 -2.70 4.58 1.77
N LEU A 333 -1.43 4.51 2.12
CA LEU A 333 -0.77 3.28 2.56
C LEU A 333 -0.76 3.19 4.09
N THR A 334 -0.78 1.96 4.61
CA THR A 334 -0.65 1.67 6.04
C THR A 334 0.41 0.60 6.25
N SER A 335 0.96 0.55 7.47
CA SER A 335 1.94 -0.46 7.84
C SER A 335 1.60 -1.06 9.20
N SER A 336 1.83 -2.37 9.38
CA SER A 336 1.71 -3.04 10.68
C SER A 336 2.79 -2.58 11.66
N VAL A 337 3.89 -2.02 11.16
CA VAL A 337 4.96 -1.38 11.92
C VAL A 337 5.04 0.08 11.49
N SER A 338 5.08 1.01 12.43
CA SER A 338 5.06 2.44 12.12
C SER A 338 5.85 3.26 13.14
N GLY A 339 6.22 4.49 12.75
CA GLY A 339 6.93 5.43 13.63
C GLY A 339 8.39 5.05 13.88
N CYS A 340 9.00 5.68 14.90
CA CYS A 340 10.45 5.64 15.17
C CYS A 340 10.84 4.89 16.45
N TYR A 341 9.91 4.20 17.10
CA TYR A 341 10.19 3.48 18.35
C TYR A 341 10.27 1.97 18.14
N ASN A 342 10.78 1.56 16.97
CA ASN A 342 11.02 0.17 16.61
C ASN A 342 12.52 -0.10 16.70
N ALA A 343 12.91 -1.28 17.18
CA ALA A 343 14.32 -1.60 17.33
C ALA A 343 14.62 -3.08 17.08
N PHE A 344 15.80 -3.33 16.57
CA PHE A 344 16.43 -4.65 16.61
C PHE A 344 17.41 -4.76 17.78
N PRO A 345 17.47 -5.91 18.45
CA PRO A 345 18.34 -6.11 19.60
C PRO A 345 19.83 -6.16 19.22
N MET A 346 20.69 -5.89 20.22
CA MET A 346 22.15 -6.12 20.14
C MET A 346 22.50 -7.61 20.27
N ASN A 347 23.67 -7.98 19.75
CA ASN A 347 24.25 -9.32 19.81
C ASN A 347 23.37 -10.41 19.16
N MET A 348 22.63 -10.03 18.15
CA MET A 348 21.72 -10.89 17.39
C MET A 348 21.75 -10.51 15.91
N ALA A 349 22.64 -11.13 15.13
CA ALA A 349 22.60 -11.05 13.67
C ALA A 349 21.48 -11.94 13.10
N GLY A 350 20.99 -11.62 11.89
CA GLY A 350 20.02 -12.42 11.17
C GLY A 350 18.62 -12.46 11.79
N VAL A 351 18.27 -11.51 12.65
CA VAL A 351 16.89 -11.29 13.11
C VAL A 351 16.10 -10.53 12.08
N ASN A 352 14.80 -10.75 12.07
CA ASN A 352 13.90 -10.09 11.11
C ASN A 352 12.57 -9.66 11.76
N GLN A 353 11.85 -8.80 11.05
CA GLN A 353 10.56 -8.29 11.43
C GLN A 353 9.62 -8.35 10.21
N PRO A 354 8.46 -9.03 10.30
CA PRO A 354 7.44 -8.91 9.27
C PRO A 354 6.82 -7.51 9.28
N ILE A 355 6.64 -6.95 8.09
CA ILE A 355 5.96 -5.67 7.86
C ILE A 355 4.84 -5.93 6.86
N ASP A 356 3.59 -5.72 7.27
CA ASP A 356 2.44 -5.82 6.40
C ASP A 356 2.12 -4.43 5.85
N LEU A 357 2.19 -4.30 4.53
CA LEU A 357 1.77 -3.12 3.78
C LEU A 357 0.28 -3.25 3.47
N GLY A 358 -0.53 -2.35 3.99
CA GLY A 358 -1.96 -2.29 3.73
C GLY A 358 -2.34 -1.08 2.85
N PHE A 359 -3.53 -1.14 2.27
CA PHE A 359 -4.06 -0.17 1.32
C PHE A 359 -5.38 0.41 1.84
N ASP A 360 -5.45 1.73 1.95
CA ASP A 360 -6.67 2.43 2.34
C ASP A 360 -7.66 2.45 1.15
N ALA A 361 -8.95 2.34 1.43
CA ALA A 361 -10.00 2.40 0.42
C ALA A 361 -10.01 3.70 -0.42
N SER A 362 -9.34 4.74 0.02
CA SER A 362 -9.17 5.97 -0.75
C SER A 362 -8.34 5.78 -2.02
N ILE A 363 -7.46 4.79 -2.06
CA ILE A 363 -6.61 4.49 -3.23
C ILE A 363 -7.45 4.04 -4.42
N THR A 364 -8.47 3.21 -4.17
CA THR A 364 -9.36 2.67 -5.22
C THR A 364 -10.65 3.49 -5.41
N ALA A 365 -10.78 4.63 -4.75
CA ALA A 365 -12.02 5.43 -4.78
C ALA A 365 -12.35 6.00 -6.17
N PHE A 366 -11.35 6.21 -7.02
CA PHE A 366 -11.49 6.78 -8.36
C PHE A 366 -10.49 6.13 -9.32
N ALA A 367 -10.87 6.05 -10.60
CA ALA A 367 -9.98 5.59 -11.65
C ALA A 367 -8.79 6.53 -11.84
N GLY A 368 -7.60 5.96 -12.01
CA GLY A 368 -6.36 6.71 -12.16
C GLY A 368 -5.15 5.95 -11.63
N GLN A 369 -4.00 6.62 -11.59
CA GLN A 369 -2.76 6.09 -11.07
C GLN A 369 -2.47 6.67 -9.68
N TYR A 370 -2.21 5.79 -8.71
CA TYR A 370 -1.68 6.14 -7.40
C TYR A 370 -0.20 5.76 -7.33
N LEU A 371 0.63 6.69 -6.81
CA LEU A 371 2.05 6.46 -6.55
C LEU A 371 2.34 6.74 -5.09
N GLY A 372 2.93 5.78 -4.39
CA GLY A 372 3.32 5.90 -2.99
C GLY A 372 4.56 5.08 -2.68
N ASP A 373 4.95 5.10 -1.43
CA ASP A 373 6.07 4.32 -0.91
C ASP A 373 5.89 3.99 0.58
N LEU A 374 6.50 2.88 0.96
CA LEU A 374 6.80 2.57 2.35
C LEU A 374 8.32 2.64 2.51
N THR A 375 8.78 3.49 3.42
CA THR A 375 10.20 3.73 3.67
C THR A 375 10.58 3.23 5.06
N VAL A 376 11.69 2.49 5.15
CA VAL A 376 12.37 2.12 6.39
C VAL A 376 13.68 2.88 6.48
N ASP A 377 13.89 3.56 7.61
CA ASP A 377 15.08 4.39 7.89
C ASP A 377 15.80 3.83 9.13
N ASN A 378 17.05 3.42 8.97
CA ASN A 378 17.93 2.96 10.04
C ASN A 378 18.47 4.17 10.81
N LEU A 379 17.79 4.54 11.90
CA LEU A 379 18.04 5.78 12.62
C LEU A 379 19.43 5.87 13.25
N ASP A 380 19.96 4.76 13.79
CA ASP A 380 21.28 4.75 14.43
C ASP A 380 22.44 4.99 13.44
N VAL A 381 22.14 4.85 12.13
CA VAL A 381 23.08 5.04 11.04
C VAL A 381 22.84 6.34 10.29
N THR A 382 21.58 6.69 9.99
CA THR A 382 21.21 7.75 9.04
C THR A 382 20.85 9.10 9.69
N THR A 383 20.35 9.11 10.95
CA THR A 383 19.98 10.36 11.63
C THR A 383 21.20 11.11 12.18
N MET A 384 20.97 12.36 12.59
CA MET A 384 22.02 13.22 13.14
C MET A 384 22.81 12.57 14.27
N GLY A 385 22.14 11.81 15.15
CA GLY A 385 22.78 11.09 16.23
C GLY A 385 23.67 9.94 15.76
N GLY A 386 23.29 9.24 14.70
CA GLY A 386 24.03 8.11 14.11
C GLY A 386 24.92 8.51 12.94
N ALA A 387 24.69 9.65 12.31
CA ALA A 387 25.38 10.06 11.10
C ALA A 387 26.92 10.05 11.27
N GLY A 388 27.59 9.25 10.47
CA GLY A 388 29.04 9.05 10.52
C GLY A 388 29.53 8.05 11.57
N ASN A 389 28.61 7.46 12.35
CA ASN A 389 28.92 6.41 13.32
C ASN A 389 28.34 5.03 12.90
N GLY A 390 27.82 4.93 11.70
CA GLY A 390 27.21 3.72 11.20
C GLY A 390 27.89 3.16 9.96
N ASN A 391 27.46 1.98 9.58
CA ASN A 391 27.81 1.31 8.35
C ASN A 391 27.22 2.07 7.13
N ASN A 392 27.53 1.62 5.92
CA ASN A 392 26.89 2.17 4.72
C ASN A 392 25.47 1.57 4.58
N ASP A 393 24.53 2.26 5.18
CA ASP A 393 23.12 1.90 5.17
C ASP A 393 22.29 3.17 4.86
N VAL A 394 21.37 3.07 3.93
CA VAL A 394 20.44 4.14 3.58
C VAL A 394 19.01 3.60 3.59
N ASN A 395 18.02 4.45 3.35
CA ASN A 395 16.63 4.05 3.47
C ASN A 395 16.27 2.91 2.51
N ASP A 396 15.61 1.88 3.04
CA ASP A 396 14.99 0.81 2.29
C ASP A 396 13.57 1.20 1.88
N ILE A 397 13.18 0.92 0.62
CA ILE A 397 11.95 1.48 0.07
C ILE A 397 11.16 0.41 -0.70
N ILE A 398 9.88 0.32 -0.39
CA ILE A 398 8.90 -0.36 -1.24
C ILE A 398 8.14 0.71 -2.01
N PHE A 399 8.41 0.82 -3.32
CA PHE A 399 7.65 1.68 -4.21
C PHE A 399 6.35 0.99 -4.61
N VAL A 400 5.26 1.75 -4.59
CA VAL A 400 3.92 1.26 -4.89
C VAL A 400 3.33 2.08 -6.03
N GLU A 401 2.98 1.39 -7.11
CA GLU A 401 2.17 1.91 -8.18
C GLU A 401 0.86 1.13 -8.24
N VAL A 402 -0.28 1.80 -8.08
CA VAL A 402 -1.60 1.20 -8.24
C VAL A 402 -2.30 1.87 -9.42
N ASN A 403 -2.60 1.08 -10.46
CA ASN A 403 -3.41 1.50 -11.58
C ASN A 403 -4.86 1.08 -11.32
N VAL A 404 -5.74 2.05 -11.08
CA VAL A 404 -7.15 1.84 -10.75
C VAL A 404 -8.01 2.08 -11.97
N TYR A 405 -8.80 1.10 -12.35
CA TYR A 405 -9.59 1.10 -13.58
C TYR A 405 -11.09 1.16 -13.29
N GLU A 406 -11.84 1.91 -14.10
CA GLU A 406 -13.28 1.71 -14.22
C GLU A 406 -13.55 0.32 -14.80
N PRO A 407 -14.60 -0.39 -14.34
CA PRO A 407 -14.95 -1.68 -14.90
C PRO A 407 -15.16 -1.61 -16.42
N GLY A 408 -14.76 -2.64 -17.12
CA GLY A 408 -14.97 -2.80 -18.54
C GLY A 408 -16.47 -2.84 -18.88
N GLN A 409 -16.84 -2.52 -20.12
CA GLN A 409 -18.20 -2.62 -20.61
C GLN A 409 -18.20 -3.11 -22.05
N GLY A 410 -18.75 -4.30 -22.29
CA GLY A 410 -18.92 -4.85 -23.62
C GLY A 410 -20.16 -4.29 -24.33
N SER A 411 -20.11 -4.13 -25.65
CA SER A 411 -21.26 -3.71 -26.44
C SER A 411 -21.13 -4.16 -27.88
N PHE A 412 -22.25 -4.30 -28.58
CA PHE A 412 -22.27 -4.43 -30.03
C PHE A 412 -22.26 -3.06 -30.76
N ASP A 413 -22.28 -1.96 -30.04
CA ASP A 413 -22.24 -0.58 -30.60
C ASP A 413 -21.15 0.22 -29.87
N GLY A 414 -20.29 0.89 -30.63
CA GLY A 414 -19.19 1.71 -30.09
C GLY A 414 -19.61 3.04 -29.46
N GLY A 415 -20.87 3.43 -29.56
CA GLY A 415 -21.39 4.72 -29.05
C GLY A 415 -22.49 4.56 -28.00
N SER A 416 -23.02 3.37 -27.79
CA SER A 416 -24.08 3.08 -26.82
C SER A 416 -23.99 1.65 -26.28
N ASP A 417 -24.55 1.43 -25.10
CA ASP A 417 -24.65 0.12 -24.49
C ASP A 417 -25.72 -0.72 -25.20
N LEU A 418 -25.27 -1.64 -26.07
CA LEU A 418 -26.11 -2.54 -26.84
C LEU A 418 -25.79 -4.00 -26.54
N ASN A 419 -26.56 -4.60 -25.63
CA ASN A 419 -26.33 -5.97 -25.15
C ASN A 419 -26.99 -7.04 -26.04
N THR A 420 -27.87 -6.65 -26.97
CA THR A 420 -28.50 -7.58 -27.93
C THR A 420 -28.43 -7.01 -29.31
N LEU A 421 -27.73 -7.69 -30.21
CA LEU A 421 -27.70 -7.38 -31.65
C LEU A 421 -28.59 -8.36 -32.40
N ASN A 422 -29.64 -7.83 -33.05
CA ASN A 422 -30.45 -8.58 -34.02
C ASN A 422 -29.91 -8.34 -35.43
N LEU A 423 -29.42 -9.40 -36.08
CA LEU A 423 -28.79 -9.38 -37.36
C LEU A 423 -29.60 -10.23 -38.34
N ASP A 424 -30.31 -9.56 -39.29
CA ASP A 424 -31.05 -10.23 -40.34
C ASP A 424 -30.17 -10.40 -41.58
N LEU A 425 -29.85 -11.62 -41.95
CA LEU A 425 -29.05 -11.98 -43.12
C LEU A 425 -29.85 -11.97 -44.42
N GLY A 426 -31.16 -11.66 -44.30
CA GLY A 426 -32.06 -11.49 -45.43
C GLY A 426 -32.54 -12.82 -46.04
N THR A 427 -32.95 -12.76 -47.30
CA THR A 427 -33.40 -13.91 -48.06
C THR A 427 -32.41 -14.22 -49.16
N ILE A 428 -32.00 -15.48 -49.29
CA ILE A 428 -31.15 -15.99 -50.38
C ILE A 428 -31.85 -17.17 -51.06
N ASN A 429 -31.50 -17.42 -52.33
CA ASN A 429 -31.99 -18.58 -53.05
C ASN A 429 -31.04 -19.79 -52.82
N LEU A 430 -31.62 -20.97 -52.73
CA LEU A 430 -30.87 -22.23 -52.63
C LEU A 430 -29.87 -22.37 -53.80
N GLY A 431 -28.60 -22.63 -53.49
CA GLY A 431 -27.53 -22.79 -54.48
C GLY A 431 -26.94 -21.48 -55.03
N THR A 432 -27.29 -20.32 -54.47
CA THR A 432 -26.70 -19.05 -54.92
C THR A 432 -25.46 -18.61 -54.14
N GLY A 433 -25.11 -19.34 -53.10
CA GLY A 433 -24.00 -19.09 -52.18
C GLY A 433 -24.45 -18.42 -50.86
N ASP A 434 -23.58 -18.57 -49.86
CA ASP A 434 -23.85 -18.11 -48.48
C ASP A 434 -23.97 -16.58 -48.39
N ALA A 435 -24.91 -16.12 -47.55
CA ALA A 435 -24.92 -14.73 -47.11
C ALA A 435 -23.99 -14.50 -45.92
N SER A 436 -23.41 -13.32 -45.82
CA SER A 436 -22.63 -12.94 -44.64
C SER A 436 -22.78 -11.46 -44.31
N GLN A 437 -22.68 -11.13 -43.00
CA GLN A 437 -22.74 -9.76 -42.52
C GLN A 437 -21.76 -9.59 -41.35
N ALA A 438 -21.03 -8.49 -41.33
CA ALA A 438 -20.10 -8.16 -40.29
C ALA A 438 -20.81 -7.66 -39.01
N TYR A 439 -20.21 -7.92 -37.87
CA TYR A 439 -20.55 -7.35 -36.58
C TYR A 439 -19.29 -7.17 -35.74
N SER A 440 -19.35 -6.34 -34.70
CA SER A 440 -18.20 -6.06 -33.84
C SER A 440 -18.59 -6.11 -32.38
N PHE A 441 -17.64 -6.47 -31.53
CA PHE A 441 -17.66 -6.19 -30.10
C PHE A 441 -16.84 -4.92 -29.86
N PHE A 442 -17.33 -4.07 -28.98
CA PHE A 442 -16.67 -2.85 -28.52
C PHE A 442 -16.48 -2.90 -27.01
N ASN A 443 -15.39 -2.34 -26.53
CA ASN A 443 -15.26 -2.00 -25.13
C ASN A 443 -15.53 -0.50 -24.97
N ILE A 444 -16.64 -0.15 -24.33
CA ILE A 444 -17.12 1.22 -24.15
C ILE A 444 -17.03 1.69 -22.70
N ALA A 445 -16.12 1.10 -21.91
CA ALA A 445 -15.93 1.46 -20.52
C ALA A 445 -15.72 2.96 -20.31
N ALA A 446 -16.19 3.49 -19.21
CA ALA A 446 -15.84 4.84 -18.76
C ALA A 446 -14.34 4.92 -18.40
N GLY A 447 -13.86 6.13 -18.03
CA GLY A 447 -12.50 6.28 -17.50
C GLY A 447 -11.38 6.52 -18.53
N GLY A 448 -11.66 6.52 -19.82
CA GLY A 448 -10.64 6.80 -20.85
C GLY A 448 -9.49 5.78 -20.80
N SER A 449 -8.24 6.23 -20.56
CA SER A 449 -7.08 5.33 -20.47
C SER A 449 -7.11 4.39 -19.24
N PHE A 450 -8.00 4.66 -18.29
CA PHE A 450 -8.25 3.84 -17.10
C PHE A 450 -9.61 3.12 -17.16
N GLY A 451 -10.16 2.85 -18.34
CA GLY A 451 -11.21 1.85 -18.53
C GLY A 451 -10.57 0.47 -18.64
N ALA A 452 -11.03 -0.49 -17.86
CA ALA A 452 -10.46 -1.85 -17.86
C ALA A 452 -10.61 -2.50 -19.25
N PRO A 453 -9.60 -3.20 -19.76
CA PRO A 453 -9.77 -4.08 -20.92
C PRO A 453 -10.76 -5.20 -20.60
N ILE A 454 -11.38 -5.77 -21.63
CA ILE A 454 -12.35 -6.86 -21.46
C ILE A 454 -11.94 -8.13 -22.21
N ASP A 455 -12.36 -9.26 -21.66
CA ASP A 455 -12.35 -10.57 -22.31
C ASP A 455 -13.77 -10.94 -22.72
N VAL A 456 -13.96 -11.51 -23.92
CA VAL A 456 -15.24 -11.99 -24.42
C VAL A 456 -15.15 -13.44 -24.82
N GLU A 457 -16.01 -14.29 -24.26
CA GLU A 457 -16.08 -15.71 -24.56
C GLU A 457 -17.49 -16.15 -24.97
N LEU A 458 -17.59 -17.11 -25.91
CA LEU A 458 -18.86 -17.74 -26.27
C LEU A 458 -19.23 -18.79 -25.21
N ILE A 459 -20.36 -18.59 -24.53
CA ILE A 459 -20.81 -19.51 -23.48
C ILE A 459 -21.94 -20.44 -23.91
N SER A 460 -22.75 -20.06 -24.91
CA SER A 460 -23.82 -20.90 -25.44
C SER A 460 -24.26 -20.50 -26.83
N SER A 461 -24.83 -21.44 -27.56
CA SER A 461 -25.52 -21.21 -28.82
C SER A 461 -26.77 -22.09 -28.91
N THR A 462 -27.86 -21.56 -29.48
CA THR A 462 -29.13 -22.26 -29.62
C THR A 462 -29.77 -21.94 -30.97
N GLY A 463 -30.75 -22.76 -31.38
CA GLY A 463 -31.46 -22.60 -32.66
C GLY A 463 -30.71 -23.26 -33.83
N ASP A 464 -30.83 -22.69 -35.02
CA ASP A 464 -30.37 -23.28 -36.28
C ASP A 464 -28.89 -22.96 -36.57
N THR A 465 -28.02 -23.26 -35.60
CA THR A 465 -26.56 -22.94 -35.65
C THR A 465 -25.80 -23.68 -36.72
N GLY A 466 -26.37 -24.72 -37.33
CA GLY A 466 -25.81 -25.42 -38.51
C GLY A 466 -26.02 -24.67 -39.81
N VAL A 467 -26.97 -23.71 -39.84
CA VAL A 467 -27.27 -22.86 -41.01
C VAL A 467 -26.80 -21.44 -40.76
N LEU A 468 -27.10 -20.89 -39.58
CA LEU A 468 -26.70 -19.55 -39.15
C LEU A 468 -25.47 -19.66 -38.20
N ALA A 469 -24.30 -19.30 -38.70
CA ALA A 469 -23.03 -19.45 -37.99
C ALA A 469 -22.33 -18.12 -37.77
N THR A 470 -21.36 -18.10 -36.85
CA THR A 470 -20.43 -17.00 -36.68
C THR A 470 -18.99 -17.52 -36.74
N ASN A 471 -18.06 -16.68 -37.21
CA ASN A 471 -16.63 -16.94 -37.18
C ASN A 471 -15.96 -16.46 -35.88
N PHE A 472 -16.77 -16.22 -34.82
CA PHE A 472 -16.26 -15.74 -33.53
C PHE A 472 -15.08 -16.61 -33.04
N ALA A 473 -14.03 -15.92 -32.61
CA ALA A 473 -12.95 -16.47 -31.82
C ALA A 473 -12.89 -15.67 -30.50
N GLN A 474 -12.48 -16.34 -29.41
CA GLN A 474 -12.32 -15.68 -28.11
C GLN A 474 -11.53 -14.38 -28.27
N VAL A 475 -11.97 -13.35 -27.56
CA VAL A 475 -11.31 -12.04 -27.50
C VAL A 475 -10.69 -11.89 -26.12
N ASP A 476 -9.38 -11.70 -26.09
CA ASP A 476 -8.64 -11.46 -24.86
C ASP A 476 -8.13 -10.01 -24.85
N SER A 477 -8.28 -9.33 -23.73
CA SER A 477 -7.72 -8.00 -23.46
C SER A 477 -8.13 -6.93 -24.51
N LEU A 478 -9.42 -6.85 -24.87
CA LEU A 478 -9.91 -5.77 -25.73
C LEU A 478 -9.85 -4.44 -24.99
N ALA A 479 -8.93 -3.58 -25.40
CA ALA A 479 -8.70 -2.29 -24.76
C ALA A 479 -9.94 -1.38 -24.82
N ASN A 480 -10.11 -0.52 -23.84
CA ASN A 480 -11.18 0.48 -23.85
C ASN A 480 -11.13 1.36 -25.12
N GLY A 481 -12.29 1.61 -25.73
CA GLY A 481 -12.44 2.34 -27.00
C GLY A 481 -12.01 1.57 -28.24
N SER A 482 -11.67 0.28 -28.13
CA SER A 482 -11.30 -0.60 -29.25
C SER A 482 -12.47 -1.48 -29.66
N GLU A 483 -12.35 -2.06 -30.89
CA GLU A 483 -13.30 -3.02 -31.43
C GLU A 483 -12.62 -4.33 -31.87
N ALA A 484 -13.39 -5.43 -31.84
CA ALA A 484 -13.06 -6.72 -32.42
C ALA A 484 -14.12 -7.13 -33.43
N MET A 485 -13.73 -7.30 -34.71
CA MET A 485 -14.64 -7.53 -35.83
C MET A 485 -14.79 -9.02 -36.15
N PHE A 486 -16.03 -9.43 -36.41
CA PHE A 486 -16.43 -10.78 -36.77
C PHE A 486 -17.47 -10.75 -37.89
N SER A 487 -17.85 -11.91 -38.40
CA SER A 487 -18.92 -12.09 -39.36
C SER A 487 -19.90 -13.18 -38.94
N ALA A 488 -21.16 -12.95 -39.19
CA ALA A 488 -22.20 -13.96 -39.20
C ALA A 488 -22.44 -14.41 -40.63
N SER A 489 -22.79 -15.69 -40.82
CA SER A 489 -23.10 -16.25 -42.15
C SER A 489 -24.33 -17.12 -42.10
N MET A 490 -25.04 -17.19 -43.23
CA MET A 490 -26.15 -18.10 -43.48
C MET A 490 -25.82 -19.00 -44.67
N SER A 491 -25.80 -20.32 -44.42
CA SER A 491 -25.56 -21.31 -45.46
C SER A 491 -26.80 -21.49 -46.33
N ASP A 492 -26.60 -21.67 -47.64
CA ASP A 492 -27.63 -21.92 -48.62
C ASP A 492 -27.95 -23.42 -48.79
N ALA A 493 -27.59 -24.28 -47.86
CA ALA A 493 -27.67 -25.73 -47.97
C ALA A 493 -29.09 -26.35 -47.85
N GLY A 494 -30.10 -25.55 -47.51
CA GLY A 494 -31.49 -26.03 -47.34
C GLY A 494 -32.49 -24.89 -47.26
N THR A 495 -33.71 -25.10 -47.74
CA THR A 495 -34.79 -24.08 -47.72
C THR A 495 -35.48 -24.01 -46.36
N GLY A 496 -35.85 -22.82 -45.93
CA GLY A 496 -36.57 -22.56 -44.69
C GLY A 496 -36.30 -21.18 -44.10
N THR A 497 -37.03 -20.87 -43.02
CA THR A 497 -36.74 -19.71 -42.17
C THR A 497 -35.95 -20.16 -40.95
N PHE A 498 -34.83 -19.52 -40.71
CA PHE A 498 -33.86 -19.94 -39.69
C PHE A 498 -33.67 -18.84 -38.65
N SER A 499 -33.41 -19.26 -37.42
CA SER A 499 -33.05 -18.38 -36.31
C SER A 499 -32.03 -19.05 -35.41
N ALA A 500 -31.00 -18.32 -34.99
CA ALA A 500 -30.00 -18.77 -34.01
C ALA A 500 -29.65 -17.67 -33.02
N THR A 501 -29.33 -18.03 -31.80
CA THR A 501 -28.89 -17.10 -30.76
C THR A 501 -27.55 -17.57 -30.21
N TYR A 502 -26.58 -16.69 -30.20
CA TYR A 502 -25.25 -16.85 -29.59
C TYR A 502 -25.17 -15.95 -28.38
N THR A 503 -24.79 -16.53 -27.21
CA THR A 503 -24.61 -15.78 -25.97
C THR A 503 -23.13 -15.74 -25.63
N PHE A 504 -22.64 -14.53 -25.44
CA PHE A 504 -21.25 -14.24 -25.09
C PHE A 504 -21.22 -13.68 -23.69
N ARG A 505 -20.19 -14.02 -22.91
CA ARG A 505 -19.94 -13.51 -21.57
C ARG A 505 -18.75 -12.58 -21.59
N VAL A 506 -18.90 -11.45 -20.93
CA VAL A 506 -17.88 -10.39 -20.83
C VAL A 506 -17.32 -10.40 -19.42
N TYR A 507 -15.99 -10.34 -19.30
CA TYR A 507 -15.24 -10.16 -18.07
C TYR A 507 -14.33 -8.95 -18.19
N ASN A 508 -13.92 -8.35 -17.07
CA ASN A 508 -12.68 -7.58 -17.05
C ASN A 508 -11.52 -8.50 -17.41
N ASP A 509 -10.48 -7.97 -18.05
CA ASP A 509 -9.29 -8.74 -18.44
C ASP A 509 -8.78 -9.59 -17.27
N GLN A 510 -8.93 -10.89 -17.36
CA GLN A 510 -8.61 -11.84 -16.28
C GLN A 510 -7.10 -11.99 -16.03
N SER A 511 -6.27 -11.47 -16.90
CA SER A 511 -4.83 -11.40 -16.67
C SER A 511 -4.46 -10.26 -15.69
N LEU A 512 -5.27 -9.18 -15.66
CA LEU A 512 -5.13 -8.05 -14.72
C LEU A 512 -6.00 -8.22 -13.48
N PHE A 513 -7.18 -8.84 -13.62
CA PHE A 513 -8.19 -8.99 -12.56
C PHE A 513 -8.61 -10.46 -12.42
N PRO A 514 -7.72 -11.33 -11.95
CA PRO A 514 -8.01 -12.76 -11.83
C PRO A 514 -9.12 -13.01 -10.81
N ASN A 515 -10.05 -13.92 -11.18
CA ASN A 515 -11.19 -14.35 -10.34
C ASN A 515 -12.30 -13.31 -10.14
N GLU A 516 -12.32 -12.21 -10.89
CA GLU A 516 -13.46 -11.30 -10.90
C GLU A 516 -14.69 -11.97 -11.54
N ALA A 517 -15.88 -11.58 -11.08
CA ALA A 517 -17.13 -12.03 -11.66
C ALA A 517 -17.31 -11.48 -13.08
N SER A 518 -18.11 -12.17 -13.90
CA SER A 518 -18.49 -11.64 -15.21
C SER A 518 -19.25 -10.32 -15.06
N ILE A 519 -19.01 -9.40 -16.00
CA ILE A 519 -19.67 -8.09 -16.04
C ILE A 519 -21.09 -8.25 -16.55
N GLU A 520 -21.25 -8.91 -17.72
CA GLU A 520 -22.53 -9.01 -18.43
C GLU A 520 -22.51 -10.15 -19.47
N ASP A 521 -23.70 -10.47 -19.99
CA ASP A 521 -23.85 -11.38 -21.13
C ASP A 521 -24.41 -10.59 -22.33
N LEU A 522 -23.80 -10.76 -23.51
CA LEU A 522 -24.23 -10.18 -24.79
C LEU A 522 -24.89 -11.25 -25.66
N GLN A 523 -25.91 -10.87 -26.45
CA GLN A 523 -26.63 -11.79 -27.31
C GLN A 523 -26.58 -11.34 -28.78
N LEU A 524 -26.10 -12.22 -29.66
CA LEU A 524 -26.24 -12.08 -31.09
C LEU A 524 -27.37 -12.97 -31.57
N VAL A 525 -28.45 -12.37 -32.06
CA VAL A 525 -29.62 -13.06 -32.61
C VAL A 525 -29.56 -12.96 -34.13
N LEU A 526 -29.38 -14.09 -34.80
CA LEU A 526 -29.31 -14.20 -36.24
C LEU A 526 -30.66 -14.68 -36.78
N SER A 527 -31.09 -14.10 -37.89
CA SER A 527 -32.25 -14.55 -38.68
C SER A 527 -31.97 -14.52 -40.15
N GLY A 528 -32.74 -15.29 -40.93
CA GLY A 528 -32.66 -15.28 -42.38
C GLY A 528 -33.53 -16.35 -43.00
N MET A 529 -33.71 -16.27 -44.34
CA MET A 529 -34.53 -17.21 -45.07
C MET A 529 -33.79 -17.71 -46.32
N VAL A 530 -33.89 -19.00 -46.58
CA VAL A 530 -33.44 -19.62 -47.81
C VAL A 530 -34.67 -20.08 -48.61
N GLU A 531 -34.87 -19.50 -49.74
CA GLU A 531 -35.97 -19.88 -50.65
C GLU A 531 -35.50 -20.85 -51.72
N ALA A 532 -36.43 -21.65 -52.22
CA ALA A 532 -36.13 -22.48 -53.39
C ALA A 532 -35.97 -21.53 -54.59
N GLY A 533 -34.74 -21.38 -55.08
CA GLY A 533 -34.45 -20.65 -56.29
C GLY A 533 -35.07 -21.31 -57.51
N GLY A 534 -35.51 -20.53 -58.47
CA GLY A 534 -35.91 -21.08 -59.76
C GLY A 534 -34.73 -21.76 -60.45
N CYS A 535 -34.86 -23.02 -60.86
CA CYS A 535 -33.81 -23.81 -61.53
C CYS A 535 -33.56 -23.34 -62.98
N SER A 536 -34.38 -22.47 -63.51
CA SER A 536 -34.30 -21.90 -64.86
C SER A 536 -34.94 -20.52 -64.85
N ILE A 537 -34.57 -19.64 -65.79
CA ILE A 537 -35.29 -18.38 -66.00
C ILE A 537 -36.77 -18.59 -66.34
N ALA A 538 -37.15 -19.81 -66.76
CA ALA A 538 -38.51 -20.21 -67.03
C ALA A 538 -39.24 -20.80 -65.80
N ASP A 539 -38.58 -20.94 -64.65
CA ASP A 539 -39.14 -21.41 -63.38
C ASP A 539 -39.76 -20.21 -62.63
N LEU A 540 -41.01 -19.90 -63.01
CA LEU A 540 -41.70 -18.64 -62.62
C LEU A 540 -42.74 -18.85 -61.49
N ALA A 541 -43.03 -20.10 -61.14
CA ALA A 541 -44.05 -20.40 -60.16
C ALA A 541 -43.69 -21.59 -59.27
N GLU A 542 -44.18 -21.57 -58.02
CA GLU A 542 -44.03 -22.71 -57.11
C GLU A 542 -44.65 -24.04 -57.65
N PRO A 543 -44.03 -25.15 -57.35
CA PRO A 543 -42.79 -25.35 -56.57
C PRO A 543 -41.56 -25.10 -57.42
N PHE A 544 -40.76 -24.08 -57.02
CA PHE A 544 -39.49 -23.74 -57.69
C PHE A 544 -38.53 -24.95 -57.71
N GLY A 545 -37.60 -24.97 -58.64
CA GLY A 545 -36.69 -26.09 -58.85
C GLY A 545 -37.27 -27.22 -59.70
N THR A 546 -38.48 -27.04 -60.27
CA THR A 546 -39.13 -28.02 -61.16
C THR A 546 -40.01 -27.34 -62.18
N LEU A 547 -39.57 -27.30 -63.42
CA LEU A 547 -40.41 -26.78 -64.50
C LEU A 547 -41.67 -27.58 -64.70
N ASN A 548 -42.83 -26.94 -64.58
CA ASN A 548 -44.12 -27.61 -64.67
C ASN A 548 -45.18 -26.66 -65.31
N PHE A 549 -46.43 -27.08 -65.34
CA PHE A 549 -47.51 -26.31 -65.92
C PHE A 549 -47.73 -24.94 -65.24
N PHE A 550 -47.45 -24.82 -63.98
CA PHE A 550 -47.62 -23.56 -63.25
C PHE A 550 -46.66 -22.44 -63.77
N ASP A 551 -45.46 -22.81 -64.21
CA ASP A 551 -44.49 -21.85 -64.80
C ASP A 551 -44.99 -21.35 -66.14
N VAL A 552 -45.50 -22.22 -66.98
CA VAL A 552 -46.15 -21.86 -68.22
C VAL A 552 -47.33 -20.93 -68.00
N SER A 553 -48.13 -21.26 -66.96
CA SER A 553 -49.29 -20.41 -66.62
C SER A 553 -48.86 -19.06 -66.05
N ALA A 554 -47.81 -18.98 -65.27
CA ALA A 554 -47.23 -17.73 -64.76
C ALA A 554 -46.69 -16.86 -65.86
N PHE A 555 -45.92 -17.43 -66.77
CA PHE A 555 -45.43 -16.70 -67.99
C PHE A 555 -46.60 -16.15 -68.80
N LEU A 556 -47.61 -16.95 -69.11
CA LEU A 556 -48.74 -16.50 -69.90
C LEU A 556 -49.57 -15.38 -69.23
N ASN A 557 -49.68 -15.43 -67.89
CA ASN A 557 -50.33 -14.35 -67.10
C ASN A 557 -49.51 -13.05 -67.13
N LEU A 558 -48.20 -13.09 -66.95
CA LEU A 558 -47.29 -11.95 -67.04
C LEU A 558 -47.34 -11.34 -68.49
N PHE A 559 -47.25 -12.19 -69.49
CA PHE A 559 -47.30 -11.81 -70.89
C PHE A 559 -48.65 -11.15 -71.23
N ALA A 560 -49.79 -11.70 -70.81
CA ALA A 560 -51.11 -11.17 -71.00
C ALA A 560 -51.36 -9.85 -70.24
N ALA A 561 -50.70 -9.66 -69.12
CA ALA A 561 -50.75 -8.43 -68.35
C ALA A 561 -49.84 -7.30 -68.91
N ASN A 562 -49.08 -7.55 -69.99
CA ASN A 562 -48.03 -6.66 -70.50
C ASN A 562 -46.93 -6.37 -69.41
N ASP A 563 -46.65 -7.31 -68.55
CA ASP A 563 -45.59 -7.20 -67.53
C ASP A 563 -44.24 -7.55 -68.18
N LEU A 564 -43.26 -6.64 -68.04
CA LEU A 564 -41.89 -6.82 -68.56
C LEU A 564 -41.13 -8.00 -67.90
N ALA A 565 -41.64 -8.57 -66.84
CA ALA A 565 -41.13 -9.83 -66.32
C ALA A 565 -41.31 -11.00 -67.32
N ALA A 566 -42.14 -10.86 -68.35
CA ALA A 566 -42.29 -11.78 -69.48
C ALA A 566 -41.41 -11.42 -70.69
N ASP A 567 -40.58 -10.37 -70.63
CA ASP A 567 -39.62 -9.98 -71.66
C ASP A 567 -38.36 -10.85 -71.52
N PHE A 568 -38.40 -12.04 -72.14
CA PHE A 568 -37.33 -13.02 -72.12
C PHE A 568 -36.22 -12.73 -73.10
N THR A 569 -36.42 -11.72 -73.97
CA THR A 569 -35.41 -11.25 -74.98
C THR A 569 -34.67 -10.01 -74.48
N ASP A 570 -35.15 -9.36 -73.38
CA ASP A 570 -34.64 -8.11 -72.82
C ASP A 570 -34.57 -6.92 -73.83
N ASP A 571 -35.54 -6.92 -74.76
CA ASP A 571 -35.64 -5.88 -75.84
C ASP A 571 -36.66 -4.76 -75.52
N GLY A 572 -37.36 -4.89 -74.37
CA GLY A 572 -38.37 -3.92 -73.89
C GLY A 572 -39.72 -4.01 -74.61
N VAL A 573 -39.98 -5.01 -75.49
CA VAL A 573 -41.19 -5.19 -76.23
C VAL A 573 -41.72 -6.62 -76.16
N LEU A 574 -42.85 -6.81 -75.50
CA LEU A 574 -43.44 -8.16 -75.36
C LEU A 574 -44.05 -8.60 -76.71
N ASN A 575 -43.49 -9.65 -77.28
CA ASN A 575 -43.86 -10.19 -78.57
C ASN A 575 -43.62 -11.71 -78.66
N PHE A 576 -43.84 -12.31 -79.90
CA PHE A 576 -43.64 -13.75 -80.08
C PHE A 576 -42.22 -14.26 -79.78
N PHE A 577 -41.19 -13.40 -79.84
CA PHE A 577 -39.84 -13.81 -79.61
C PHE A 577 -39.63 -14.10 -78.08
N ASP A 578 -40.34 -13.44 -77.15
CA ASP A 578 -40.34 -13.72 -75.76
C ASP A 578 -40.99 -15.06 -75.44
N VAL A 579 -42.10 -15.36 -76.06
CA VAL A 579 -42.73 -16.68 -75.97
C VAL A 579 -41.78 -17.77 -76.46
N SER A 580 -41.07 -17.50 -77.56
CA SER A 580 -40.07 -18.46 -78.09
C SER A 580 -38.85 -18.63 -77.13
N ALA A 581 -38.39 -17.52 -76.54
CA ALA A 581 -37.29 -17.53 -75.60
C ALA A 581 -37.66 -18.28 -74.29
N PHE A 582 -38.87 -18.01 -73.75
CA PHE A 582 -39.40 -18.75 -72.59
C PHE A 582 -39.51 -20.26 -72.86
N LEU A 583 -40.12 -20.66 -74.04
CA LEU A 583 -40.26 -22.06 -74.40
C LEU A 583 -38.91 -22.74 -74.60
N ASN A 584 -37.91 -22.05 -75.11
CA ASN A 584 -36.58 -22.55 -75.22
C ASN A 584 -35.94 -22.78 -73.83
N ALA A 585 -36.04 -21.81 -72.92
CA ALA A 585 -35.55 -21.95 -71.56
C ALA A 585 -36.29 -23.08 -70.78
N TYR A 586 -37.61 -23.18 -70.96
CA TYR A 586 -38.44 -24.26 -70.42
C TYR A 586 -38.05 -25.63 -70.98
N GLY A 587 -37.79 -25.69 -72.30
CA GLY A 587 -37.39 -26.95 -72.97
C GLY A 587 -35.99 -27.45 -72.64
N VAL A 588 -35.10 -26.55 -72.19
CA VAL A 588 -33.75 -26.96 -71.68
C VAL A 588 -33.91 -27.73 -70.39
N GLY A 589 -34.94 -27.44 -69.63
CA GLY A 589 -35.22 -28.07 -68.35
C GLY A 589 -34.42 -27.47 -67.19
N CYS A 590 -34.63 -28.01 -66.02
CA CYS A 590 -33.79 -27.76 -64.85
C CYS A 590 -32.55 -28.68 -64.93
N PRO A 591 -31.31 -28.18 -64.65
CA PRO A 591 -30.09 -28.93 -64.70
C PRO A 591 -30.04 -30.04 -63.64
#